data_fb4386128049727f4b65c83a0602984e
#
_entry.id   fb4386128049727f4b65c83a0602984e
#
_cell.length_a   1.000
_cell.length_b   1.000
_cell.length_c   1.000
_cell.angle_alpha   90.00
_cell.angle_beta   90.00
_cell.angle_gamma   90.00
#
_symmetry.space_group_name_H-M   'P 1'
#
loop_
_entity.id
_entity.type
_entity.pdbx_description
1 polymer ?
#
loop_
_entity_poly.entity_id
_entity_poly.type
_entity_poly.pdbx_seq_one_letter_code
_entity_poly.pdbx_strand_id
1 'polypeptide(L)'
;EHPKRFKEKICLFSNNRGNGKLLWFHGASVGEVQSIIPLVEKFENRKDINKILITSNTLSSSKIIEKLKLKKVTHQFFPIDTNHHSKKFINYWRPSAAFFIDSEIWPNMILNLDKKKIPIFIINGRFTKKSFKRWKIFPRFSNYIFSKISLCLSADKISAKYLKKLGVKKIKQFGNLKFSQSETDKPL
;
A
#
# COMPACT_ATOMS: atom_id res chain seq x y z
N GLU A 1 -3.07 16.68 -12.59
CA GLU A 1 -2.24 15.53 -13.00
C GLU A 1 -0.81 15.96 -13.31
N HIS A 2 0.15 15.04 -13.19
CA HIS A 2 1.55 15.34 -13.52
C HIS A 2 1.72 15.41 -15.05
N PRO A 3 2.19 16.52 -15.63
CA PRO A 3 2.17 16.75 -17.09
C PRO A 3 2.94 15.69 -17.89
N LYS A 4 4.01 15.13 -17.32
CA LYS A 4 4.86 14.13 -18.01
C LYS A 4 4.61 12.68 -17.53
N ARG A 5 4.14 12.47 -16.27
CA ARG A 5 4.06 11.14 -15.64
C ARG A 5 2.64 10.58 -15.52
N PHE A 6 1.62 11.26 -16.04
CA PHE A 6 0.22 10.77 -15.97
C PHE A 6 0.04 9.41 -16.66
N LYS A 7 0.86 9.12 -17.66
CA LYS A 7 0.86 7.83 -18.39
C LYS A 7 1.27 6.64 -17.51
N GLU A 8 1.88 6.86 -16.36
CA GLU A 8 2.17 5.80 -15.39
C GLU A 8 0.89 5.11 -14.89
N LYS A 9 -0.24 5.82 -14.84
CA LYS A 9 -1.55 5.26 -14.47
C LYS A 9 -2.07 4.20 -15.44
N ILE A 10 -1.58 4.21 -16.68
CA ILE A 10 -1.86 3.18 -17.70
C ILE A 10 -0.66 2.25 -17.92
N CYS A 11 0.23 2.19 -16.92
CA CYS A 11 1.41 1.33 -16.92
C CYS A 11 2.39 1.61 -18.08
N LEU A 12 2.59 2.87 -18.44
CA LEU A 12 3.77 3.33 -19.17
C LEU A 12 4.81 3.76 -18.12
N PHE A 13 5.77 2.90 -17.88
CA PHE A 13 6.73 3.05 -16.77
C PHE A 13 7.81 4.05 -17.10
N SER A 14 8.08 5.02 -16.22
CA SER A 14 9.14 6.01 -16.34
C SER A 14 10.40 5.62 -15.56
N ASN A 15 10.31 4.61 -14.70
CA ASN A 15 11.41 4.14 -13.87
C ASN A 15 11.77 2.68 -14.17
N ASN A 16 13.06 2.37 -14.10
CA ASN A 16 13.53 1.00 -14.26
C ASN A 16 13.28 0.17 -12.99
N ARG A 17 12.82 -1.06 -13.16
CA ARG A 17 12.60 -2.03 -12.08
C ARG A 17 13.88 -2.40 -11.35
N GLY A 18 15.00 -2.57 -12.07
CA GLY A 18 16.23 -3.12 -11.52
C GLY A 18 16.12 -4.60 -11.11
N ASN A 19 17.15 -5.11 -10.42
CA ASN A 19 17.21 -6.50 -9.95
C ASN A 19 16.98 -6.60 -8.44
N GLY A 20 16.77 -7.83 -7.95
CA GLY A 20 16.70 -8.14 -6.53
C GLY A 20 15.33 -7.94 -5.89
N LYS A 21 15.30 -7.96 -4.57
CA LYS A 21 14.08 -7.92 -3.75
C LYS A 21 13.49 -6.52 -3.70
N LEU A 22 12.22 -6.41 -4.09
CA LEU A 22 11.46 -5.15 -4.10
C LEU A 22 10.31 -5.23 -3.11
N LEU A 23 10.22 -4.24 -2.23
CA LEU A 23 9.03 -4.00 -1.40
C LEU A 23 8.19 -2.90 -2.02
N TRP A 24 6.87 -3.11 -2.10
CA TRP A 24 5.95 -2.14 -2.67
C TRP A 24 5.00 -1.61 -1.61
N PHE A 25 4.93 -0.28 -1.47
CA PHE A 25 4.02 0.45 -0.61
C PHE A 25 3.05 1.28 -1.44
N HIS A 26 1.78 1.26 -1.09
CA HIS A 26 0.76 2.11 -1.70
C HIS A 26 0.04 2.94 -0.65
N GLY A 27 0.12 4.27 -0.79
CA GLY A 27 -0.68 5.23 -0.04
C GLY A 27 -1.27 6.25 -0.99
N ALA A 28 -2.58 6.40 -1.02
CA ALA A 28 -3.27 7.26 -1.98
C ALA A 28 -3.04 8.74 -1.73
N SER A 29 -2.92 9.14 -0.47
CA SER A 29 -2.83 10.53 0.00
C SER A 29 -1.47 10.88 0.59
N VAL A 30 -1.21 12.19 0.74
CA VAL A 30 -0.03 12.73 1.42
C VAL A 30 0.12 12.16 2.84
N GLY A 31 -0.96 12.17 3.62
CA GLY A 31 -0.91 11.71 5.01
C GLY A 31 -0.62 10.21 5.14
N GLU A 32 -1.12 9.39 4.20
CA GLU A 32 -0.82 7.96 4.16
C GLU A 32 0.67 7.74 3.81
N VAL A 33 1.18 8.44 2.80
CA VAL A 33 2.60 8.35 2.41
C VAL A 33 3.50 8.80 3.57
N GLN A 34 3.21 9.93 4.20
CA GLN A 34 3.99 10.41 5.35
C GLN A 34 4.01 9.41 6.51
N SER A 35 2.89 8.75 6.79
CA SER A 35 2.78 7.79 7.90
C SER A 35 3.71 6.57 7.78
N ILE A 36 4.17 6.24 6.57
CA ILE A 36 5.06 5.10 6.33
C ILE A 36 6.53 5.49 6.15
N ILE A 37 6.87 6.78 6.10
CA ILE A 37 8.27 7.22 5.91
C ILE A 37 9.22 6.57 6.93
N PRO A 38 8.93 6.55 8.25
CA PRO A 38 9.84 5.92 9.22
C PRO A 38 10.04 4.43 8.98
N LEU A 39 9.01 3.74 8.47
CA LEU A 39 9.11 2.33 8.11
C LEU A 39 9.95 2.14 6.84
N VAL A 40 9.77 2.98 5.85
CA VAL A 40 10.54 2.98 4.60
C VAL A 40 12.03 3.21 4.87
N GLU A 41 12.38 4.17 5.73
CA GLU A 41 13.75 4.45 6.15
C GLU A 41 14.42 3.25 6.84
N LYS A 42 13.68 2.53 7.68
CA LYS A 42 14.18 1.27 8.27
C LYS A 42 14.46 0.21 7.20
N PHE A 43 13.62 0.10 6.17
CA PHE A 43 13.87 -0.83 5.06
C PHE A 43 14.98 -0.37 4.10
N GLU A 44 15.18 0.94 3.95
CA GLU A 44 16.30 1.51 3.18
C GLU A 44 17.65 0.99 3.67
N ASN A 45 17.80 0.84 5.00
CA ASN A 45 19.04 0.39 5.64
C ASN A 45 19.26 -1.14 5.59
N ARG A 46 18.28 -1.92 5.13
CA ARG A 46 18.40 -3.38 5.05
C ARG A 46 19.17 -3.82 3.81
N LYS A 47 20.20 -4.65 4.00
CA LYS A 47 21.02 -5.18 2.89
C LYS A 47 20.27 -6.15 1.99
N ASP A 48 19.28 -6.89 2.52
CA ASP A 48 18.48 -7.84 1.76
C ASP A 48 17.37 -7.19 0.90
N ILE A 49 17.17 -5.88 1.01
CA ILE A 49 16.21 -5.11 0.19
C ILE A 49 16.98 -4.29 -0.84
N ASN A 50 16.65 -4.52 -2.11
CA ASN A 50 17.30 -3.84 -3.22
C ASN A 50 16.55 -2.60 -3.69
N LYS A 51 15.21 -2.62 -3.62
CA LYS A 51 14.36 -1.52 -4.06
C LYS A 51 13.10 -1.40 -3.23
N ILE A 52 12.65 -0.16 -3.05
CA ILE A 52 11.38 0.19 -2.42
C ILE A 52 10.58 1.01 -3.43
N LEU A 53 9.45 0.47 -3.85
CA LEU A 53 8.50 1.17 -4.70
C LEU A 53 7.43 1.80 -3.82
N ILE A 54 7.24 3.10 -3.94
CA ILE A 54 6.11 3.79 -3.32
C ILE A 54 5.18 4.28 -4.43
N THR A 55 3.91 3.90 -4.36
CA THR A 55 2.89 4.42 -5.29
C THR A 55 1.92 5.32 -4.58
N SER A 56 1.48 6.38 -5.27
CA SER A 56 0.46 7.31 -4.78
C SER A 56 -0.42 7.82 -5.90
N ASN A 57 -1.51 8.53 -5.54
CA ASN A 57 -2.47 9.07 -6.51
C ASN A 57 -2.28 10.57 -6.75
N THR A 58 -1.53 11.30 -5.91
CA THR A 58 -1.44 12.76 -5.93
C THR A 58 -0.04 13.29 -6.24
N LEU A 59 0.03 14.45 -6.88
CA LEU A 59 1.27 15.18 -7.12
C LEU A 59 2.00 15.56 -5.83
N SER A 60 1.26 15.97 -4.83
CA SER A 60 1.83 16.37 -3.55
C SER A 60 2.56 15.20 -2.88
N SER A 61 2.01 13.99 -2.98
CA SER A 61 2.67 12.77 -2.47
C SER A 61 3.97 12.48 -3.21
N SER A 62 4.01 12.63 -4.56
CA SER A 62 5.25 12.41 -5.33
C SER A 62 6.35 13.37 -4.94
N LYS A 63 6.02 14.66 -4.76
CA LYS A 63 6.98 15.69 -4.34
C LYS A 63 7.57 15.40 -2.96
N ILE A 64 6.78 14.87 -2.02
CA ILE A 64 7.27 14.47 -0.69
C ILE A 64 8.27 13.34 -0.82
N ILE A 65 7.94 12.30 -1.57
CA ILE A 65 8.80 11.13 -1.76
C ILE A 65 10.12 11.53 -2.43
N GLU A 66 10.07 12.38 -3.45
CA GLU A 66 11.25 12.88 -4.15
C GLU A 66 12.19 13.67 -3.22
N LYS A 67 11.65 14.40 -2.23
CA LYS A 67 12.44 15.15 -1.23
C LYS A 67 13.19 14.25 -0.24
N LEU A 68 12.76 12.99 -0.04
CA LEU A 68 13.38 12.08 0.93
C LEU A 68 14.83 11.70 0.56
N LYS A 69 15.22 11.85 -0.72
CA LYS A 69 16.57 11.53 -1.24
C LYS A 69 17.07 10.11 -0.86
N LEU A 70 16.15 9.15 -0.68
CA LEU A 70 16.47 7.77 -0.36
C LEU A 70 16.90 7.01 -1.63
N LYS A 71 18.03 6.31 -1.58
CA LYS A 71 18.69 5.70 -2.77
C LYS A 71 17.89 4.53 -3.34
N LYS A 72 17.24 3.72 -2.50
CA LYS A 72 16.44 2.54 -2.92
C LYS A 72 15.00 2.87 -3.25
N VAL A 73 14.53 4.08 -2.91
CA VAL A 73 13.13 4.48 -3.09
C VAL A 73 12.88 4.97 -4.50
N THR A 74 11.81 4.51 -5.08
CA THR A 74 11.30 4.96 -6.38
C THR A 74 9.82 5.24 -6.24
N HIS A 75 9.36 6.39 -6.73
CA HIS A 75 7.94 6.72 -6.79
C HIS A 75 7.35 6.45 -8.17
N GLN A 76 6.13 5.93 -8.20
CA GLN A 76 5.28 5.82 -9.38
C GLN A 76 3.83 6.13 -9.02
N PHE A 77 3.06 6.70 -9.97
CA PHE A 77 1.62 6.83 -9.80
C PHE A 77 0.95 5.46 -9.85
N PHE A 78 -0.01 5.25 -8.95
CA PHE A 78 -0.77 4.01 -8.88
C PHE A 78 -1.58 3.80 -10.17
N PRO A 79 -1.56 2.59 -10.75
CA PRO A 79 -2.29 2.33 -11.99
C PRO A 79 -3.81 2.30 -11.77
N ILE A 80 -4.56 2.53 -12.83
CA ILE A 80 -6.01 2.30 -12.83
C ILE A 80 -6.27 0.83 -12.50
N ASP A 81 -7.14 0.57 -11.52
CA ASP A 81 -7.43 -0.78 -11.03
C ASP A 81 -8.34 -1.57 -11.99
N THR A 82 -7.81 -1.88 -13.17
CA THR A 82 -8.39 -2.86 -14.09
C THR A 82 -7.57 -4.15 -14.06
N ASN A 83 -8.17 -5.26 -14.48
CA ASN A 83 -7.44 -6.54 -14.55
C ASN A 83 -6.20 -6.44 -15.46
N HIS A 84 -6.30 -5.71 -16.58
CA HIS A 84 -5.19 -5.52 -17.51
C HIS A 84 -4.05 -4.71 -16.89
N HIS A 85 -4.34 -3.53 -16.34
CA HIS A 85 -3.30 -2.65 -15.80
C HIS A 85 -2.67 -3.20 -14.53
N SER A 86 -3.44 -3.78 -13.61
CA SER A 86 -2.89 -4.39 -12.41
C SER A 86 -1.98 -5.59 -12.74
N LYS A 87 -2.35 -6.42 -13.72
CA LYS A 87 -1.52 -7.53 -14.21
C LYS A 87 -0.21 -7.01 -14.85
N LYS A 88 -0.30 -5.98 -15.72
CA LYS A 88 0.87 -5.35 -16.35
C LYS A 88 1.81 -4.73 -15.31
N PHE A 89 1.25 -4.02 -14.32
CA PHE A 89 2.00 -3.43 -13.22
C PHE A 89 2.76 -4.49 -12.40
N ILE A 90 2.09 -5.55 -11.97
CA ILE A 90 2.69 -6.62 -11.16
C ILE A 90 3.76 -7.39 -11.95
N ASN A 91 3.53 -7.65 -13.24
CA ASN A 91 4.51 -8.34 -14.08
C ASN A 91 5.78 -7.49 -14.30
N TYR A 92 5.65 -6.18 -14.38
CA TYR A 92 6.81 -5.28 -14.50
C TYR A 92 7.56 -5.15 -13.19
N TRP A 93 6.88 -4.74 -12.11
CA TRP A 93 7.52 -4.44 -10.84
C TRP A 93 7.91 -5.69 -10.04
N ARG A 94 7.21 -6.80 -10.20
CA ARG A 94 7.47 -8.10 -9.52
C ARG A 94 7.81 -7.91 -8.04
N PRO A 95 6.90 -7.31 -7.23
CA PRO A 95 7.18 -7.06 -5.83
C PRO A 95 7.27 -8.38 -5.06
N SER A 96 8.16 -8.42 -4.06
CA SER A 96 8.28 -9.54 -3.12
C SER A 96 7.20 -9.50 -2.03
N ALA A 97 6.67 -8.30 -1.77
CA ALA A 97 5.54 -8.07 -0.87
C ALA A 97 4.86 -6.74 -1.23
N ALA A 98 3.55 -6.63 -0.99
CA ALA A 98 2.76 -5.42 -1.20
C ALA A 98 2.14 -4.95 0.11
N PHE A 99 2.27 -3.66 0.41
CA PHE A 99 1.77 -3.00 1.61
C PHE A 99 0.82 -1.88 1.22
N PHE A 100 -0.46 -2.01 1.59
CA PHE A 100 -1.49 -1.01 1.37
C PHE A 100 -1.75 -0.25 2.68
N ILE A 101 -1.90 1.06 2.59
CA ILE A 101 -2.05 1.94 3.75
C ILE A 101 -3.52 2.29 3.94
N ASP A 102 -3.97 2.36 5.19
CA ASP A 102 -5.34 2.70 5.61
C ASP A 102 -6.40 1.75 4.99
N SER A 103 -7.29 2.27 4.17
CA SER A 103 -8.42 1.52 3.57
C SER A 103 -8.29 1.31 2.06
N GLU A 104 -7.07 1.30 1.55
CA GLU A 104 -6.78 1.15 0.13
C GLU A 104 -6.99 -0.29 -0.33
N ILE A 105 -8.24 -0.62 -0.69
CA ILE A 105 -8.66 -1.93 -1.16
C ILE A 105 -8.97 -1.86 -2.67
N TRP A 106 -8.08 -2.43 -3.47
CA TRP A 106 -8.12 -2.42 -4.93
C TRP A 106 -8.33 -3.86 -5.44
N PRO A 107 -9.58 -4.24 -5.80
CA PRO A 107 -9.92 -5.64 -6.05
C PRO A 107 -9.09 -6.33 -7.13
N ASN A 108 -8.89 -5.69 -8.29
CA ASN A 108 -8.11 -6.31 -9.37
C ASN A 108 -6.63 -6.46 -8.98
N MET A 109 -6.09 -5.46 -8.28
CA MET A 109 -4.71 -5.52 -7.78
C MET A 109 -4.53 -6.64 -6.77
N ILE A 110 -5.42 -6.75 -5.78
CA ILE A 110 -5.40 -7.81 -4.76
C ILE A 110 -5.48 -9.19 -5.41
N LEU A 111 -6.41 -9.39 -6.35
CA LEU A 111 -6.57 -10.68 -7.02
C LEU A 111 -5.35 -11.07 -7.87
N ASN A 112 -4.73 -10.12 -8.56
CA ASN A 112 -3.55 -10.40 -9.37
C ASN A 112 -2.29 -10.62 -8.51
N LEU A 113 -2.16 -9.97 -7.35
CA LEU A 113 -1.12 -10.27 -6.36
C LEU A 113 -1.28 -11.68 -5.79
N ASP A 114 -2.51 -12.06 -5.40
CA ASP A 114 -2.81 -13.40 -4.88
C ASP A 114 -2.49 -14.50 -5.92
N LYS A 115 -2.88 -14.30 -7.19
CA LYS A 115 -2.52 -15.21 -8.29
C LYS A 115 -1.01 -15.42 -8.45
N LYS A 116 -0.22 -14.39 -8.15
CA LYS A 116 1.26 -14.47 -8.19
C LYS A 116 1.86 -14.91 -6.84
N LYS A 117 1.04 -15.26 -5.85
CA LYS A 117 1.45 -15.65 -4.48
C LYS A 117 2.30 -14.57 -3.79
N ILE A 118 2.08 -13.31 -4.13
CA ILE A 118 2.73 -12.17 -3.50
C ILE A 118 1.97 -11.82 -2.22
N PRO A 119 2.61 -11.83 -1.04
CA PRO A 119 1.93 -11.52 0.21
C PRO A 119 1.45 -10.07 0.26
N ILE A 120 0.22 -9.88 0.77
CA ILE A 120 -0.49 -8.61 0.85
C ILE A 120 -0.67 -8.23 2.31
N PHE A 121 -0.18 -7.04 2.66
CA PHE A 121 -0.28 -6.48 4.00
C PHE A 121 -1.10 -5.19 3.98
N ILE A 122 -1.96 -5.00 4.98
CA ILE A 122 -2.59 -3.71 5.24
C ILE A 122 -1.94 -3.11 6.47
N ILE A 123 -1.45 -1.87 6.36
CA ILE A 123 -0.85 -1.11 7.46
C ILE A 123 -1.81 0.01 7.84
N ASN A 124 -2.01 0.21 9.15
CA ASN A 124 -2.93 1.20 9.69
C ASN A 124 -4.38 1.02 9.18
N GLY A 125 -4.81 -0.25 9.00
CA GLY A 125 -6.11 -0.59 8.42
C GLY A 125 -7.26 0.10 9.14
N ARG A 126 -7.90 1.06 8.48
CA ARG A 126 -8.95 1.89 9.04
C ARG A 126 -10.24 1.73 8.24
N PHE A 127 -11.30 1.26 8.91
CA PHE A 127 -12.58 1.01 8.27
C PHE A 127 -13.73 1.70 8.99
N THR A 128 -14.41 2.60 8.29
CA THR A 128 -15.61 3.28 8.82
C THR A 128 -16.84 2.38 8.69
N LYS A 129 -17.89 2.68 9.48
CA LYS A 129 -19.21 2.03 9.35
C LYS A 129 -19.75 2.15 7.91
N LYS A 130 -19.52 3.29 7.24
CA LYS A 130 -19.95 3.53 5.85
C LYS A 130 -19.23 2.60 4.87
N SER A 131 -17.90 2.49 4.97
CA SER A 131 -17.10 1.57 4.15
C SER A 131 -17.51 0.11 4.37
N PHE A 132 -17.70 -0.29 5.63
CA PHE A 132 -18.16 -1.64 5.98
C PHE A 132 -19.52 -1.97 5.37
N LYS A 133 -20.51 -1.06 5.48
CA LYS A 133 -21.85 -1.26 4.88
C LYS A 133 -21.76 -1.43 3.37
N ARG A 134 -20.97 -0.60 2.68
CA ARG A 134 -20.77 -0.66 1.23
C ARG A 134 -20.19 -2.00 0.77
N TRP A 135 -19.16 -2.50 1.45
CA TRP A 135 -18.57 -3.80 1.14
C TRP A 135 -19.52 -4.96 1.46
N LYS A 136 -20.35 -4.82 2.49
CA LYS A 136 -21.32 -5.85 2.91
C LYS A 136 -22.48 -6.04 1.92
N ILE A 137 -22.70 -5.13 0.96
CA ILE A 137 -23.72 -5.29 -0.10
C ILE A 137 -23.46 -6.57 -0.90
N PHE A 138 -22.20 -6.91 -1.16
CA PHE A 138 -21.80 -8.13 -1.88
C PHE A 138 -20.94 -9.03 -0.97
N PRO A 139 -21.54 -9.74 -0.02
CA PRO A 139 -20.79 -10.41 1.06
C PRO A 139 -19.86 -11.53 0.56
N ARG A 140 -20.26 -12.29 -0.46
CA ARG A 140 -19.42 -13.33 -1.08
C ARG A 140 -18.19 -12.74 -1.76
N PHE A 141 -18.37 -11.65 -2.50
CA PHE A 141 -17.28 -10.94 -3.17
C PHE A 141 -16.33 -10.29 -2.16
N SER A 142 -16.88 -9.63 -1.15
CA SER A 142 -16.05 -9.03 -0.08
C SER A 142 -15.21 -10.09 0.62
N ASN A 143 -15.81 -11.18 1.06
CA ASN A 143 -15.10 -12.28 1.71
C ASN A 143 -14.00 -12.83 0.79
N TYR A 144 -14.28 -13.01 -0.49
CA TYR A 144 -13.30 -13.48 -1.46
C TYR A 144 -12.09 -12.54 -1.57
N ILE A 145 -12.31 -11.23 -1.69
CA ILE A 145 -11.22 -10.22 -1.77
C ILE A 145 -10.45 -10.13 -0.45
N PHE A 146 -11.14 -9.92 0.66
CA PHE A 146 -10.50 -9.70 1.95
C PHE A 146 -9.77 -10.94 2.49
N SER A 147 -10.19 -12.15 2.12
CA SER A 147 -9.50 -13.39 2.49
C SER A 147 -8.11 -13.54 1.86
N LYS A 148 -7.77 -12.76 0.82
CA LYS A 148 -6.46 -12.75 0.17
C LYS A 148 -5.42 -11.93 0.92
N ILE A 149 -5.84 -11.13 1.89
CA ILE A 149 -4.95 -10.32 2.71
C ILE A 149 -4.20 -11.23 3.69
N SER A 150 -2.88 -11.23 3.60
CA SER A 150 -2.00 -12.08 4.41
C SER A 150 -1.97 -11.66 5.88
N LEU A 151 -1.96 -10.34 6.15
CA LEU A 151 -2.01 -9.75 7.49
C LEU A 151 -2.53 -8.33 7.42
N CYS A 152 -3.39 -7.95 8.35
CA CYS A 152 -3.80 -6.57 8.57
C CYS A 152 -3.37 -6.08 9.94
N LEU A 153 -2.66 -4.94 9.98
CA LEU A 153 -2.39 -4.16 11.18
C LEU A 153 -3.47 -3.09 11.28
N SER A 154 -4.48 -3.32 12.09
CA SER A 154 -5.61 -2.39 12.21
C SER A 154 -5.28 -1.20 13.10
N ALA A 155 -5.80 -0.02 12.75
CA ALA A 155 -5.63 1.22 13.52
C ALA A 155 -6.39 1.20 14.86
N ASP A 156 -7.54 0.52 14.91
CA ASP A 156 -8.42 0.49 16.08
C ASP A 156 -9.26 -0.82 16.14
N LYS A 157 -9.90 -1.04 17.29
CA LYS A 157 -10.74 -2.23 17.56
C LYS A 157 -11.96 -2.31 16.62
N ILE A 158 -12.55 -1.18 16.27
CA ILE A 158 -13.75 -1.12 15.43
C ILE A 158 -13.39 -1.54 14.00
N SER A 159 -12.30 -0.99 13.46
CA SER A 159 -11.74 -1.37 12.15
C SER A 159 -11.39 -2.85 12.11
N ALA A 160 -10.73 -3.38 13.16
CA ALA A 160 -10.43 -4.80 13.26
C ALA A 160 -11.69 -5.67 13.18
N LYS A 161 -12.75 -5.29 13.91
CA LYS A 161 -14.06 -5.99 13.89
C LYS A 161 -14.68 -5.99 12.49
N TYR A 162 -14.65 -4.86 11.79
CA TYR A 162 -15.19 -4.77 10.43
C TYR A 162 -14.37 -5.59 9.43
N LEU A 163 -13.05 -5.48 9.47
CA LEU A 163 -12.16 -6.24 8.59
C LEU A 163 -12.29 -7.75 8.78
N LYS A 164 -12.43 -8.22 10.05
CA LYS A 164 -12.68 -9.62 10.36
C LYS A 164 -14.01 -10.10 9.75
N LYS A 165 -15.08 -9.30 9.86
CA LYS A 165 -16.39 -9.62 9.28
C LYS A 165 -16.41 -9.60 7.76
N LEU A 166 -15.48 -8.88 7.11
CA LEU A 166 -15.31 -8.85 5.65
C LEU A 166 -14.47 -10.01 5.12
N GLY A 167 -13.76 -10.75 6.00
CA GLY A 167 -13.03 -11.95 5.60
C GLY A 167 -11.52 -11.94 5.83
N VAL A 168 -10.96 -10.88 6.42
CA VAL A 168 -9.52 -10.87 6.78
C VAL A 168 -9.27 -11.88 7.89
N LYS A 169 -8.37 -12.85 7.63
CA LYS A 169 -8.09 -13.96 8.54
C LYS A 169 -7.10 -13.61 9.66
N LYS A 170 -6.06 -12.84 9.34
CA LYS A 170 -5.01 -12.48 10.30
C LYS A 170 -5.03 -10.97 10.53
N ILE A 171 -5.40 -10.56 11.75
CA ILE A 171 -5.48 -9.15 12.16
C ILE A 171 -4.71 -9.00 13.46
N LYS A 172 -3.83 -7.98 13.51
CA LYS A 172 -3.19 -7.51 14.74
C LYS A 172 -3.55 -6.04 14.93
N GLN A 173 -3.81 -5.63 16.16
CA GLN A 173 -4.05 -4.24 16.50
C GLN A 173 -2.73 -3.61 16.95
N PHE A 174 -2.31 -2.54 16.28
CA PHE A 174 -1.03 -1.86 16.54
C PHE A 174 -1.18 -0.38 16.92
N GLY A 175 -2.40 0.13 17.02
CA GLY A 175 -2.65 1.56 17.21
C GLY A 175 -2.49 2.34 15.90
N ASN A 176 -2.56 3.66 15.99
CA ASN A 176 -2.51 4.55 14.83
C ASN A 176 -1.06 5.01 14.59
N LEU A 177 -0.47 4.62 13.46
CA LEU A 177 0.89 5.02 13.06
C LEU A 177 1.12 6.55 13.04
N LYS A 178 0.06 7.35 12.86
CA LYS A 178 0.17 8.82 12.88
C LYS A 178 0.55 9.38 14.25
N PHE A 179 0.31 8.64 15.34
CA PHE A 179 0.66 9.06 16.69
C PHE A 179 2.10 8.66 17.09
N SER A 180 2.74 7.72 16.40
CA SER A 180 4.13 7.35 16.69
C SER A 180 5.16 8.38 16.23
N GLN A 181 4.77 9.34 15.40
CA GLN A 181 5.64 10.44 14.97
C GLN A 181 5.79 11.54 16.03
N SER A 182 4.82 11.68 16.96
CA SER A 182 4.86 12.71 17.99
C SER A 182 5.77 12.40 19.18
N GLU A 183 6.22 11.16 19.33
CA GLU A 183 7.12 10.76 20.43
C GLU A 183 8.61 10.91 20.09
N THR A 184 8.97 11.03 18.81
CA THR A 184 10.37 11.20 18.37
C THR A 184 10.82 12.67 18.32
N ASP A 185 9.90 13.62 18.45
CA ASP A 185 10.20 15.06 18.42
C ASP A 185 10.28 15.71 19.81
N LYS A 186 10.47 14.96 20.90
CA LYS A 186 10.82 15.54 22.21
C LYS A 186 12.34 15.71 22.25
N PRO A 187 12.86 16.97 22.25
CA PRO A 187 14.27 17.17 22.54
C PRO A 187 14.57 16.73 23.97
N LEU A 188 15.71 16.05 24.13
CA LEU A 188 16.32 15.74 25.42
C LEU A 188 16.77 17.02 26.11
#